data_30a9cee59b4f87f42ffa217259c87469
#
_entry.id   30a9cee59b4f87f42ffa217259c87469
#
_cell.length_a   1.000
_cell.length_b   1.000
_cell.length_c   1.000
_cell.angle_alpha   90.00
_cell.angle_beta   90.00
_cell.angle_gamma   90.00
#
_symmetry.space_group_name_H-M   'P 1'
#
loop_
_entity.id
_entity.type
_entity.pdbx_description
1 polymer ?
#
loop_
_entity_poly.entity_id
_entity_poly.type
_entity_poly.pdbx_seq_one_letter_code
_entity_poly.pdbx_strand_id
1 'polypeptide(L)'
;VWEGFGPEGEIEIPKDIIVFEFETNRYLPDQLIRDGYTVVNTSWKPLYVVNKRKWAPETIYGWNMWRWENWWDKAPSFTPIQLEKTDLIIGAEMCAWEQPEEAEIPSLRRRVPAFVERIWNTEGNLSKEELMRLIEKNDQKLSKLIDDDRQEVAQLPD
;
A
#
# COMPACT_ATOMS: atom_id res chain seq x y z
N VAL A 1 15.25 0.40 5.55
CA VAL A 1 15.55 -0.87 4.83
C VAL A 1 14.28 -1.60 4.49
N TRP A 2 14.28 -2.38 3.42
CA TRP A 2 13.19 -3.32 3.11
C TRP A 2 13.29 -4.54 4.01
N GLU A 3 12.15 -5.13 4.35
CA GLU A 3 12.09 -6.41 5.04
C GLU A 3 12.93 -7.46 4.31
N GLY A 4 13.69 -8.24 5.03
CA GLY A 4 14.59 -9.25 4.47
C GLY A 4 15.48 -9.88 5.53
N PHE A 5 15.31 -9.44 6.78
CA PHE A 5 15.96 -10.00 7.97
C PHE A 5 14.90 -10.54 8.93
N GLY A 6 15.32 -11.38 9.86
CA GLY A 6 14.46 -11.94 10.91
C GLY A 6 15.03 -11.71 12.29
N PRO A 7 14.30 -12.08 13.35
CA PRO A 7 14.76 -11.94 14.73
C PRO A 7 15.92 -12.90 15.07
N GLU A 8 16.13 -13.93 14.26
CA GLU A 8 17.06 -15.03 14.51
C GLU A 8 18.39 -14.82 13.78
N GLY A 9 19.01 -13.68 13.93
CA GLY A 9 20.30 -13.39 13.30
C GLY A 9 21.45 -13.32 14.33
N GLU A 10 22.67 -13.65 13.89
CA GLU A 10 23.88 -13.43 14.71
C GLU A 10 24.26 -11.94 14.82
N ILE A 11 23.71 -11.11 13.93
CA ILE A 11 23.97 -9.68 13.88
C ILE A 11 22.73 -8.96 14.40
N GLU A 12 22.89 -8.21 15.45
CA GLU A 12 21.84 -7.32 15.95
C GLU A 12 21.65 -6.14 14.99
N ILE A 13 20.44 -6.00 14.48
CA ILE A 13 20.06 -4.88 13.59
C ILE A 13 19.72 -3.66 14.46
N PRO A 14 20.35 -2.50 14.23
CA PRO A 14 20.06 -1.28 14.98
C PRO A 14 18.56 -0.90 14.93
N LYS A 15 18.03 -0.38 16.04
CA LYS A 15 16.60 -0.03 16.16
C LYS A 15 16.27 1.36 15.62
N ASP A 16 17.28 2.14 15.26
CA ASP A 16 17.14 3.48 14.65
C ASP A 16 16.91 3.45 13.13
N ILE A 17 16.79 2.27 12.54
CA ILE A 17 16.41 2.11 11.14
C ILE A 17 14.89 2.09 10.97
N ILE A 18 14.42 2.53 9.80
CA ILE A 18 13.03 2.38 9.36
C ILE A 18 12.92 1.11 8.51
N VAL A 19 11.98 0.24 8.86
CA VAL A 19 11.72 -1.02 8.14
C VAL A 19 10.50 -0.85 7.25
N PHE A 20 10.67 -1.08 5.94
CA PHE A 20 9.58 -1.19 4.96
C PHE A 20 9.15 -2.65 4.90
N GLU A 21 8.01 -2.93 5.49
CA GLU A 21 7.53 -4.29 5.65
C GLU A 21 6.42 -4.61 4.63
N PHE A 22 6.61 -5.66 3.81
CA PHE A 22 5.73 -5.96 2.67
C PHE A 22 5.27 -7.42 2.59
N GLU A 23 6.13 -8.40 2.79
CA GLU A 23 5.81 -9.81 2.57
C GLU A 23 5.33 -10.55 3.82
N THR A 24 5.68 -10.05 5.00
CA THR A 24 5.39 -10.69 6.28
C THR A 24 5.98 -12.10 6.41
N ASN A 25 7.09 -12.37 5.72
CA ASN A 25 7.65 -13.72 5.63
C ASN A 25 8.70 -14.01 6.70
N ARG A 26 9.54 -13.05 7.07
CA ARG A 26 10.69 -13.24 7.94
C ARG A 26 10.52 -12.59 9.30
N TYR A 27 9.98 -11.40 9.32
CA TYR A 27 9.70 -10.65 10.52
C TYR A 27 8.28 -10.09 10.44
N LEU A 28 7.38 -10.61 11.25
CA LEU A 28 6.00 -10.16 11.24
C LEU A 28 5.88 -8.73 11.77
N PRO A 29 4.93 -7.93 11.28
CA PRO A 29 4.79 -6.54 11.70
C PRO A 29 4.55 -6.37 13.20
N ASP A 30 3.82 -7.29 13.86
CA ASP A 30 3.63 -7.29 15.31
C ASP A 30 4.93 -7.57 16.08
N GLN A 31 5.80 -8.41 15.54
CA GLN A 31 7.12 -8.68 16.11
C GLN A 31 8.05 -7.47 15.96
N LEU A 32 8.07 -6.84 14.76
CA LEU A 32 8.86 -5.62 14.53
C LEU A 32 8.48 -4.52 15.53
N ILE A 33 7.19 -4.29 15.73
CA ILE A 33 6.69 -3.29 16.68
C ILE A 33 7.05 -3.65 18.12
N ARG A 34 6.88 -4.92 18.52
CA ARG A 34 7.24 -5.42 19.86
C ARG A 34 8.72 -5.23 20.15
N ASP A 35 9.56 -5.43 19.14
CA ASP A 35 11.01 -5.30 19.24
C ASP A 35 11.52 -3.87 19.07
N GLY A 36 10.60 -2.90 18.90
CA GLY A 36 10.89 -1.46 18.93
C GLY A 36 11.35 -0.86 17.60
N TYR A 37 11.11 -1.52 16.47
CA TYR A 37 11.39 -0.95 15.16
C TYR A 37 10.33 0.06 14.73
N THR A 38 10.77 1.09 14.01
CA THR A 38 9.89 1.98 13.26
C THR A 38 9.57 1.37 11.91
N VAL A 39 8.29 1.32 11.55
CA VAL A 39 7.80 0.58 10.38
C VAL A 39 7.02 1.47 9.44
N VAL A 40 7.24 1.29 8.14
CA VAL A 40 6.38 1.77 7.06
C VAL A 40 5.63 0.57 6.48
N ASN A 41 4.32 0.66 6.42
CA ASN A 41 3.49 -0.40 5.86
C ASN A 41 3.55 -0.37 4.33
N THR A 42 4.06 -1.44 3.74
CA THR A 42 4.13 -1.66 2.30
C THR A 42 3.41 -2.94 1.90
N SER A 43 2.33 -3.25 2.60
CA SER A 43 1.54 -4.47 2.43
C SER A 43 1.24 -4.78 0.95
N TRP A 44 1.45 -6.03 0.54
CA TRP A 44 1.16 -6.46 -0.82
C TRP A 44 -0.26 -6.07 -1.26
N LYS A 45 -1.24 -6.40 -0.46
CA LYS A 45 -2.63 -6.00 -0.68
C LYS A 45 -2.99 -4.91 0.34
N PRO A 46 -3.39 -3.72 -0.10
CA PRO A 46 -3.69 -3.32 -1.47
C PRO A 46 -2.66 -2.33 -2.05
N LEU A 47 -1.42 -2.29 -1.56
CA LEU A 47 -0.47 -1.21 -1.87
C LEU A 47 0.43 -1.49 -3.09
N TYR A 48 0.54 -2.76 -3.51
CA TYR A 48 1.28 -3.08 -4.72
C TYR A 48 0.44 -2.88 -5.98
N VAL A 49 1.01 -2.13 -6.92
CA VAL A 49 0.45 -1.87 -8.26
C VAL A 49 1.44 -2.45 -9.27
N VAL A 50 1.27 -3.72 -9.58
CA VAL A 50 2.18 -4.48 -10.44
C VAL A 50 1.47 -4.99 -11.67
N ASN A 51 2.23 -5.41 -12.68
CA ASN A 51 1.65 -6.02 -13.86
C ASN A 51 0.76 -7.22 -13.46
N LYS A 52 -0.44 -7.31 -14.03
CA LYS A 52 -1.46 -8.33 -13.76
C LYS A 52 -2.02 -8.36 -12.33
N ARG A 53 -1.63 -7.45 -11.44
CA ARG A 53 -2.15 -7.42 -10.07
C ARG A 53 -2.25 -6.00 -9.55
N LYS A 54 -3.44 -5.46 -9.60
CA LYS A 54 -3.76 -4.10 -9.21
C LYS A 54 -5.08 -4.08 -8.45
N TRP A 55 -5.14 -3.28 -7.43
CA TRP A 55 -6.31 -3.18 -6.56
C TRP A 55 -7.16 -1.97 -6.94
N ALA A 56 -8.46 -2.10 -6.84
CA ALA A 56 -9.36 -0.98 -7.10
C ALA A 56 -9.18 0.14 -6.04
N PRO A 57 -9.40 1.42 -6.40
CA PRO A 57 -9.32 2.54 -5.44
C PRO A 57 -10.16 2.32 -4.19
N GLU A 58 -11.32 1.68 -4.32
CA GLU A 58 -12.22 1.37 -3.21
C GLU A 58 -11.63 0.33 -2.24
N THR A 59 -10.85 -0.62 -2.76
CA THR A 59 -10.14 -1.60 -1.94
C THR A 59 -9.04 -0.90 -1.12
N ILE A 60 -8.30 0.02 -1.75
CA ILE A 60 -7.29 0.83 -1.08
C ILE A 60 -7.93 1.70 0.01
N TYR A 61 -9.06 2.34 -0.30
CA TYR A 61 -9.77 3.15 0.67
C TYR A 61 -10.36 2.35 1.85
N GLY A 62 -10.75 1.09 1.63
CA GLY A 62 -11.21 0.18 2.67
C GLY A 62 -10.12 -0.37 3.58
N TRP A 63 -8.86 -0.15 3.24
CA TRP A 63 -7.70 -0.58 4.01
C TRP A 63 -7.34 0.46 5.08
N ASN A 64 -6.50 0.10 6.07
CA ASN A 64 -5.90 1.03 7.03
C ASN A 64 -4.42 0.72 7.24
N MET A 65 -3.63 1.70 7.66
CA MET A 65 -2.18 1.60 7.73
C MET A 65 -1.64 0.68 8.85
N TRP A 66 -2.50 0.16 9.71
CA TRP A 66 -2.14 -0.84 10.73
C TRP A 66 -2.50 -2.26 10.32
N ARG A 67 -2.87 -2.47 9.03
CA ARG A 67 -3.29 -3.76 8.49
C ARG A 67 -2.35 -4.22 7.39
N TRP A 68 -1.81 -5.43 7.55
CA TRP A 68 -1.07 -6.15 6.50
C TRP A 68 -1.94 -7.24 5.92
N GLU A 69 -1.92 -7.35 4.60
CA GLU A 69 -2.65 -8.38 3.86
C GLU A 69 -1.86 -8.79 2.62
N ASN A 70 -1.86 -10.08 2.32
CA ASN A 70 -1.24 -10.62 1.12
C ASN A 70 -2.28 -11.38 0.29
N TRP A 71 -2.06 -11.43 -1.01
CA TRP A 71 -2.88 -12.21 -1.94
C TRP A 71 -2.44 -13.67 -2.04
N TRP A 72 -1.20 -13.96 -1.68
CA TRP A 72 -0.60 -15.29 -1.78
C TRP A 72 -1.01 -16.13 -0.58
N ASP A 73 -1.61 -17.31 -0.87
CA ASP A 73 -2.20 -18.19 0.14
C ASP A 73 -1.21 -18.82 1.13
N LYS A 74 0.11 -18.77 0.80
CA LYS A 74 1.17 -19.24 1.69
C LYS A 74 1.81 -18.14 2.52
N ALA A 75 1.47 -16.88 2.27
CA ALA A 75 1.97 -15.78 3.07
C ALA A 75 1.30 -15.77 4.45
N PRO A 76 2.01 -15.49 5.54
CA PRO A 76 1.42 -15.34 6.88
C PRO A 76 0.26 -14.34 6.91
N SER A 77 0.37 -13.23 6.17
CA SER A 77 -0.67 -12.21 6.07
C SER A 77 -1.74 -12.49 5.00
N PHE A 78 -1.83 -13.71 4.47
CA PHE A 78 -3.03 -14.13 3.72
C PHE A 78 -4.29 -14.03 4.59
N THR A 79 -4.17 -14.42 5.87
CA THR A 79 -5.09 -13.97 6.91
C THR A 79 -4.61 -12.61 7.38
N PRO A 80 -5.39 -11.54 7.20
CA PRO A 80 -4.92 -10.20 7.52
C PRO A 80 -4.41 -10.06 8.95
N ILE A 81 -3.23 -9.44 9.09
CA ILE A 81 -2.65 -9.08 10.39
C ILE A 81 -3.06 -7.63 10.68
N GLN A 82 -3.93 -7.46 11.66
CA GLN A 82 -4.38 -6.15 12.14
C GLN A 82 -3.69 -5.82 13.45
N LEU A 83 -2.98 -4.69 13.51
CA LEU A 83 -2.37 -4.18 14.72
C LEU A 83 -3.20 -3.06 15.34
N GLU A 84 -3.00 -2.86 16.63
CA GLU A 84 -3.45 -1.66 17.32
C GLU A 84 -2.69 -0.42 16.82
N LYS A 85 -3.34 0.73 16.90
CA LYS A 85 -2.74 2.02 16.53
C LYS A 85 -1.51 2.30 17.39
N THR A 86 -0.38 2.58 16.76
CA THR A 86 0.91 2.87 17.42
C THR A 86 1.72 3.88 16.62
N ASP A 87 2.51 4.70 17.32
CA ASP A 87 3.40 5.69 16.72
C ASP A 87 4.63 5.07 16.05
N LEU A 88 4.88 3.78 16.27
CA LEU A 88 5.95 3.05 15.58
C LEU A 88 5.61 2.73 14.12
N ILE A 89 4.34 2.80 13.73
CA ILE A 89 3.92 2.73 12.34
C ILE A 89 3.75 4.16 11.84
N ILE A 90 4.77 4.66 11.14
CA ILE A 90 4.88 6.08 10.77
C ILE A 90 4.22 6.44 9.44
N GLY A 91 3.70 5.46 8.72
CA GLY A 91 3.03 5.67 7.45
C GLY A 91 2.96 4.41 6.60
N ALA A 92 2.68 4.62 5.32
CA ALA A 92 2.62 3.55 4.33
C ALA A 92 3.21 4.02 3.00
N GLU A 93 3.54 3.06 2.14
CA GLU A 93 4.05 3.32 0.79
C GLU A 93 3.31 2.46 -0.23
N MET A 94 2.91 3.09 -1.34
CA MET A 94 2.37 2.40 -2.51
C MET A 94 3.52 2.06 -3.45
N CYS A 95 3.62 0.80 -3.86
CA CYS A 95 4.72 0.28 -4.66
C CYS A 95 4.25 -0.04 -6.07
N ALA A 96 4.81 0.64 -7.07
CA ALA A 96 4.56 0.37 -8.48
C ALA A 96 5.78 -0.31 -9.09
N TRP A 97 5.59 -1.55 -9.61
CA TRP A 97 6.66 -2.38 -10.13
C TRP A 97 6.26 -3.09 -11.42
N GLU A 98 7.26 -3.40 -12.24
CA GLU A 98 7.13 -4.32 -13.38
C GLU A 98 6.05 -3.93 -14.39
N GLN A 99 5.74 -2.66 -14.50
CA GLN A 99 4.78 -2.15 -15.47
C GLN A 99 5.50 -1.60 -16.70
N PRO A 100 4.93 -1.74 -17.90
CA PRO A 100 5.41 -1.00 -19.04
C PRO A 100 5.18 0.50 -18.85
N GLU A 101 6.06 1.33 -19.40
CA GLU A 101 6.06 2.78 -19.23
C GLU A 101 4.69 3.42 -19.51
N GLU A 102 4.02 2.96 -20.55
CA GLU A 102 2.70 3.46 -20.95
C GLU A 102 1.57 3.14 -19.95
N ALA A 103 1.77 2.13 -19.07
CA ALA A 103 0.79 1.72 -18.07
C ALA A 103 1.03 2.33 -16.68
N GLU A 104 2.22 2.84 -16.41
CA GLU A 104 2.63 3.32 -15.08
C GLU A 104 1.70 4.43 -14.58
N ILE A 105 1.68 5.57 -15.25
CA ILE A 105 0.87 6.72 -14.86
C ILE A 105 -0.63 6.40 -14.87
N PRO A 106 -1.21 5.79 -15.92
CA PRO A 106 -2.61 5.38 -15.90
C PRO A 106 -2.98 4.49 -14.72
N SER A 107 -2.09 3.57 -14.32
CA SER A 107 -2.34 2.66 -13.19
C SER A 107 -2.36 3.36 -11.83
N LEU A 108 -1.62 4.46 -11.67
CA LEU A 108 -1.49 5.19 -10.42
C LEU A 108 -2.55 6.30 -10.23
N ARG A 109 -2.99 6.93 -11.32
CA ARG A 109 -3.82 8.14 -11.31
C ARG A 109 -5.02 8.10 -10.37
N ARG A 110 -5.73 6.98 -10.33
CA ARG A 110 -6.95 6.82 -9.52
C ARG A 110 -6.66 6.16 -8.16
N ARG A 111 -5.53 5.48 -8.02
CA ARG A 111 -5.14 4.77 -6.79
C ARG A 111 -4.47 5.69 -5.79
N VAL A 112 -3.57 6.55 -6.25
CA VAL A 112 -2.87 7.51 -5.38
C VAL A 112 -3.83 8.42 -4.61
N PRO A 113 -4.89 9.01 -5.19
CA PRO A 113 -5.83 9.80 -4.40
C PRO A 113 -6.54 9.00 -3.30
N ALA A 114 -6.93 7.75 -3.57
CA ALA A 114 -7.54 6.89 -2.55
C ALA A 114 -6.56 6.55 -1.43
N PHE A 115 -5.31 6.27 -1.78
CA PHE A 115 -4.23 6.00 -0.84
C PHE A 115 -3.92 7.22 0.03
N VAL A 116 -3.73 8.40 -0.57
CA VAL A 116 -3.45 9.66 0.15
C VAL A 116 -4.58 9.99 1.11
N GLU A 117 -5.83 9.90 0.66
CA GLU A 117 -6.99 10.11 1.53
C GLU A 117 -6.93 9.16 2.73
N ARG A 118 -6.56 7.89 2.53
CA ARG A 118 -6.57 6.89 3.58
C ARG A 118 -5.46 7.05 4.60
N ILE A 119 -4.26 7.46 4.20
CA ILE A 119 -3.12 7.63 5.13
C ILE A 119 -3.17 8.96 5.89
N TRP A 120 -3.71 10.02 5.29
CA TRP A 120 -3.84 11.33 5.94
C TRP A 120 -5.13 11.49 6.75
N ASN A 121 -6.17 10.76 6.38
CA ASN A 121 -7.46 10.76 7.06
C ASN A 121 -7.81 9.34 7.50
N THR A 122 -7.11 8.86 8.53
CA THR A 122 -7.24 7.47 9.02
C THR A 122 -8.63 7.14 9.55
N GLU A 123 -9.37 8.14 10.00
CA GLU A 123 -10.76 8.02 10.48
C GLU A 123 -11.78 8.24 9.33
N GLY A 124 -11.31 8.35 8.11
CA GLY A 124 -12.03 8.80 6.91
C GLY A 124 -13.49 8.37 6.82
N ASN A 125 -14.35 9.36 6.63
CA ASN A 125 -15.80 9.20 6.68
C ASN A 125 -16.48 9.41 5.32
N LEU A 126 -15.69 9.51 4.23
CA LEU A 126 -16.29 9.65 2.90
C LEU A 126 -17.04 8.37 2.53
N SER A 127 -18.23 8.52 1.98
CA SER A 127 -18.87 7.42 1.31
C SER A 127 -18.08 7.00 0.07
N LYS A 128 -18.30 5.78 -0.39
CA LYS A 128 -17.65 5.27 -1.61
C LYS A 128 -17.94 6.18 -2.81
N GLU A 129 -19.17 6.65 -2.92
CA GLU A 129 -19.64 7.53 -4.00
C GLU A 129 -18.94 8.89 -3.96
N GLU A 130 -18.76 9.47 -2.78
CA GLU A 130 -18.04 10.72 -2.58
C GLU A 130 -16.57 10.59 -2.92
N LEU A 131 -15.92 9.51 -2.45
CA LEU A 131 -14.53 9.21 -2.80
C LEU A 131 -14.35 9.12 -4.31
N MET A 132 -15.17 8.33 -4.99
CA MET A 132 -15.07 8.14 -6.44
C MET A 132 -15.29 9.44 -7.20
N ARG A 133 -16.23 10.28 -6.77
CA ARG A 133 -16.46 11.61 -7.34
C ARG A 133 -15.24 12.53 -7.18
N LEU A 134 -14.58 12.49 -6.02
CA LEU A 134 -13.36 13.27 -5.78
C LEU A 134 -12.18 12.76 -6.61
N ILE A 135 -12.01 11.47 -6.71
CA ILE A 135 -10.99 10.85 -7.57
C ILE A 135 -11.19 11.30 -9.02
N GLU A 136 -12.39 11.17 -9.54
CA GLU A 136 -12.71 11.59 -10.92
C GLU A 136 -12.41 13.07 -11.17
N LYS A 137 -12.80 13.94 -10.24
CA LYS A 137 -12.52 15.38 -10.32
C LYS A 137 -11.02 15.68 -10.31
N ASN A 138 -10.25 14.95 -9.51
CA ASN A 138 -8.80 15.11 -9.44
C ASN A 138 -8.13 14.57 -10.70
N ASP A 139 -8.59 13.45 -11.22
CA ASP A 139 -8.08 12.85 -12.44
C ASP A 139 -8.26 13.78 -13.65
N GLN A 140 -9.43 14.41 -13.80
CA GLN A 140 -9.67 15.42 -14.83
C GLN A 140 -8.76 16.65 -14.74
N LYS A 141 -8.39 17.06 -13.51
CA LYS A 141 -7.43 18.15 -13.31
C LYS A 141 -6.03 17.70 -13.67
N LEU A 142 -5.63 16.50 -13.22
CA LEU A 142 -4.33 15.94 -13.49
C LEU A 142 -4.09 15.75 -14.99
N SER A 143 -5.06 15.24 -15.74
CA SER A 143 -4.98 15.10 -17.19
C SER A 143 -4.59 16.41 -17.89
N LYS A 144 -5.17 17.52 -17.44
CA LYS A 144 -4.86 18.84 -17.99
C LYS A 144 -3.47 19.35 -17.61
N LEU A 145 -2.99 18.99 -16.41
CA LEU A 145 -1.69 19.44 -15.90
C LEU A 145 -0.52 18.71 -16.56
N ILE A 146 -0.68 17.42 -16.84
CA ILE A 146 0.38 16.58 -17.42
C ILE A 146 0.23 16.42 -18.93
N ASP A 147 -0.77 17.04 -19.53
CA ASP A 147 -1.14 16.87 -20.95
C ASP A 147 -1.26 15.38 -21.35
N ASP A 148 -1.84 14.60 -20.45
CA ASP A 148 -2.00 13.15 -20.59
C ASP A 148 -3.39 12.73 -20.13
N ASP A 149 -4.20 12.27 -21.06
CA ASP A 149 -5.56 11.78 -20.82
C ASP A 149 -5.68 10.25 -20.88
N ARG A 150 -4.55 9.55 -21.04
CA ARG A 150 -4.55 8.09 -21.07
C ARG A 150 -5.22 7.53 -19.82
N GLN A 151 -6.11 6.61 -20.02
CA GLN A 151 -6.80 5.88 -18.97
C GLN A 151 -6.22 4.47 -18.87
N GLU A 152 -6.27 3.90 -17.68
CA GLU A 152 -5.91 2.49 -17.51
C GLU A 152 -6.86 1.62 -18.34
N VAL A 153 -6.30 0.83 -19.22
CA VAL A 153 -7.07 -0.19 -19.93
C VAL A 153 -7.53 -1.22 -18.90
N ALA A 154 -8.83 -1.44 -18.81
CA ALA A 154 -9.36 -2.47 -17.93
C ALA A 154 -8.73 -3.82 -18.30
N GLN A 155 -8.00 -4.41 -17.35
CA GLN A 155 -7.52 -5.77 -17.55
C GLN A 155 -8.73 -6.69 -17.52
N LEU A 156 -8.92 -7.44 -18.59
CA LEU A 156 -9.90 -8.52 -18.57
C LEU A 156 -9.45 -9.49 -17.45
N PRO A 157 -10.38 -9.96 -16.62
CA PRO A 157 -10.05 -11.00 -15.66
C PRO A 157 -9.55 -12.23 -16.43
N ASP A 158 -8.40 -12.76 -16.00
CA ASP A 158 -7.87 -14.05 -16.48
C ASP A 158 -8.80 -15.19 -16.04
#